data_b377ed9c16c7ac04018d29fa0c8815b3
#
_entry.id   b377ed9c16c7ac04018d29fa0c8815b3
#
_cell.length_a   1.000
_cell.length_b   1.000
_cell.length_c   1.000
_cell.angle_alpha   90.00
_cell.angle_beta   90.00
_cell.angle_gamma   90.00
#
_symmetry.space_group_name_H-M   'P 1'
#
loop_
_entity.id
_entity.type
_entity.pdbx_description
1 polymer ?
#
loop_
_entity_poly.entity_id
_entity_poly.type
_entity_poly.pdbx_seq_one_letter_code
_entity_poly.pdbx_strand_id
1 'polypeptide(L)'
;TVSVTAVADGAGGAILEFAVTGLELVSADPPAGHRPGQGHLHVAVDGNVVAMTAETRYPVTGLRNGHHEVAVTLSANDHRNYGLHGEAIGATTTIMVTGGDDLVTPDLSFLVEVADGTVVGGVPRFEVSVGDLVRVTVTSDVGDEVHLHVYDLVVMVDASTPAVLDLEATVPGVFEAELHHAGFRVFELLVS
;
A
#
# COMPACT_ATOMS: atom_id res chain seq x y z
N THR A 1 10.28 18.61 -6.96
CA THR A 1 8.91 18.41 -7.49
C THR A 1 8.70 16.97 -7.89
N VAL A 2 7.45 16.53 -7.92
CA VAL A 2 7.04 15.24 -8.44
C VAL A 2 5.90 15.42 -9.44
N SER A 3 5.83 14.55 -10.45
CA SER A 3 4.67 14.40 -11.33
C SER A 3 4.40 12.91 -11.56
N VAL A 4 3.16 12.56 -11.86
CA VAL A 4 2.72 11.20 -12.17
C VAL A 4 1.93 11.18 -13.46
N THR A 5 2.19 10.17 -14.30
CA THR A 5 1.35 9.77 -15.41
C THR A 5 0.97 8.31 -15.25
N ALA A 6 -0.22 7.93 -15.71
CA ALA A 6 -0.73 6.59 -15.59
C ALA A 6 -1.31 6.13 -16.93
N VAL A 7 -1.01 4.89 -17.33
CA VAL A 7 -1.53 4.27 -18.55
C VAL A 7 -2.13 2.91 -18.18
N ALA A 8 -3.43 2.76 -18.43
CA ALA A 8 -4.11 1.49 -18.23
C ALA A 8 -3.56 0.42 -19.18
N ASP A 9 -3.42 -0.81 -18.69
CA ASP A 9 -2.92 -1.96 -19.46
C ASP A 9 -4.02 -2.71 -20.21
N GLY A 10 -5.29 -2.38 -19.94
CA GLY A 10 -6.47 -3.04 -20.53
C GLY A 10 -6.78 -4.41 -19.92
N ALA A 11 -6.14 -4.76 -18.81
CA ALA A 11 -6.29 -6.03 -18.11
C ALA A 11 -6.54 -5.85 -16.59
N GLY A 12 -7.14 -4.72 -16.20
CA GLY A 12 -7.39 -4.42 -14.80
C GLY A 12 -6.17 -3.86 -14.06
N GLY A 13 -5.20 -3.34 -14.79
CA GLY A 13 -4.01 -2.74 -14.23
C GLY A 13 -3.61 -1.43 -14.89
N ALA A 14 -2.53 -0.85 -14.40
CA ALA A 14 -1.94 0.38 -14.92
C ALA A 14 -0.43 0.39 -14.73
N ILE A 15 0.27 1.07 -15.62
CA ILE A 15 1.66 1.44 -15.45
C ILE A 15 1.71 2.90 -15.02
N LEU A 16 2.30 3.16 -13.88
CA LEU A 16 2.56 4.49 -13.36
C LEU A 16 3.99 4.89 -13.71
N GLU A 17 4.18 6.12 -14.16
CA GLU A 17 5.51 6.70 -14.39
C GLU A 17 5.63 8.00 -13.59
N PHE A 18 6.74 8.14 -12.88
CA PHE A 18 7.01 9.27 -11.99
C PHE A 18 8.21 10.06 -12.50
N ALA A 19 8.09 11.38 -12.51
CA ALA A 19 9.23 12.27 -12.71
C ALA A 19 9.49 13.05 -11.41
N VAL A 20 10.69 12.88 -10.85
CA VAL A 20 11.12 13.52 -9.59
C VAL A 20 12.30 14.42 -9.86
N THR A 21 12.28 15.63 -9.30
CA THR A 21 13.41 16.56 -9.35
C THR A 21 13.72 17.13 -7.98
N GLY A 22 15.03 17.25 -7.68
CA GLY A 22 15.51 17.84 -6.43
C GLY A 22 15.50 16.87 -5.25
N LEU A 23 15.30 15.56 -5.49
CA LEU A 23 15.38 14.50 -4.50
C LEU A 23 16.06 13.28 -5.12
N GLU A 24 16.92 12.61 -4.37
CA GLU A 24 17.47 11.30 -4.67
C GLU A 24 16.49 10.24 -4.15
N LEU A 25 15.96 9.40 -5.04
CA LEU A 25 15.09 8.30 -4.64
C LEU A 25 15.94 7.16 -4.06
N VAL A 26 15.56 6.72 -2.86
CA VAL A 26 16.20 5.64 -2.14
C VAL A 26 15.14 4.71 -1.57
N SER A 27 15.48 3.43 -1.35
CA SER A 27 14.55 2.47 -0.76
C SER A 27 13.99 2.94 0.58
N ALA A 28 12.70 2.72 0.80
CA ALA A 28 12.04 2.95 2.06
C ALA A 28 12.43 1.90 3.12
N ASP A 29 12.85 0.71 2.69
CA ASP A 29 13.17 -0.43 3.54
C ASP A 29 14.67 -0.79 3.47
N PRO A 30 15.37 -0.97 4.63
CA PRO A 30 14.88 -0.74 5.99
C PRO A 30 14.72 0.76 6.32
N PRO A 31 13.81 1.11 7.24
CA PRO A 31 13.62 2.49 7.65
C PRO A 31 14.92 3.13 8.11
N ALA A 32 15.25 4.27 7.57
CA ALA A 32 16.46 4.99 7.91
C ALA A 32 16.12 6.37 8.49
N GLY A 33 16.97 6.89 9.36
CA GLY A 33 16.81 8.27 9.85
C GLY A 33 16.82 9.27 8.70
N HIS A 34 16.13 10.39 8.88
CA HIS A 34 16.04 11.46 7.88
C HIS A 34 17.42 11.86 7.33
N ARG A 35 17.53 11.88 6.01
CA ARG A 35 18.69 12.40 5.27
C ARG A 35 18.21 13.47 4.30
N PRO A 36 18.65 14.72 4.44
CA PRO A 36 18.24 15.79 3.54
C PRO A 36 18.54 15.45 2.07
N GLY A 37 17.54 15.66 1.19
CA GLY A 37 17.68 15.40 -0.23
C GLY A 37 17.51 13.94 -0.64
N GLN A 38 17.23 13.02 0.29
CA GLN A 38 16.89 11.62 0.01
C GLN A 38 15.48 11.28 0.46
N GLY A 39 14.82 10.37 -0.24
CA GLY A 39 13.48 9.91 0.11
C GLY A 39 12.93 8.92 -0.91
N HIS A 40 11.66 8.64 -0.80
CA HIS A 40 10.94 7.69 -1.65
C HIS A 40 9.55 8.23 -2.02
N LEU A 41 8.86 7.49 -2.84
CA LEU A 41 7.50 7.80 -3.29
C LEU A 41 6.50 6.98 -2.47
N HIS A 42 5.49 7.62 -1.89
CA HIS A 42 4.26 6.97 -1.47
C HIS A 42 3.28 7.08 -2.64
N VAL A 43 2.84 5.94 -3.13
CA VAL A 43 1.90 5.84 -4.25
C VAL A 43 0.55 5.37 -3.71
N ALA A 44 -0.49 6.12 -3.97
CA ALA A 44 -1.84 5.77 -3.55
C ALA A 44 -2.78 5.65 -4.76
N VAL A 45 -3.75 4.74 -4.66
CA VAL A 45 -4.88 4.62 -5.58
C VAL A 45 -6.16 4.70 -4.76
N ASP A 46 -7.05 5.61 -5.14
CA ASP A 46 -8.32 5.87 -4.46
C ASP A 46 -8.15 6.13 -2.95
N GLY A 47 -7.05 6.83 -2.60
CA GLY A 47 -6.72 7.16 -1.23
C GLY A 47 -5.98 6.08 -0.44
N ASN A 48 -5.85 4.86 -0.96
CA ASN A 48 -5.10 3.77 -0.34
C ASN A 48 -3.66 3.77 -0.85
N VAL A 49 -2.68 3.74 0.04
CA VAL A 49 -1.27 3.58 -0.33
C VAL A 49 -1.06 2.16 -0.83
N VAL A 50 -0.62 2.04 -2.08
CA VAL A 50 -0.39 0.74 -2.74
C VAL A 50 1.10 0.42 -2.89
N ALA A 51 1.98 1.41 -2.69
CA ALA A 51 3.43 1.20 -2.73
C ALA A 51 4.19 2.32 -2.02
N MET A 52 5.33 1.95 -1.46
CA MET A 52 6.43 2.84 -1.08
C MET A 52 7.66 2.47 -1.92
N THR A 53 8.05 3.31 -2.87
CA THR A 53 9.04 2.91 -3.89
C THR A 53 10.06 3.99 -4.20
N ALA A 54 11.25 3.57 -4.57
CA ALA A 54 12.29 4.41 -5.17
C ALA A 54 12.28 4.33 -6.71
N GLU A 55 11.44 3.47 -7.27
CA GLU A 55 11.35 3.27 -8.71
C GLU A 55 10.58 4.41 -9.37
N THR A 56 11.00 4.79 -10.57
CA THR A 56 10.31 5.81 -11.38
C THR A 56 9.21 5.22 -12.26
N ARG A 57 9.01 3.90 -12.20
CA ARG A 57 7.97 3.18 -12.93
C ARG A 57 7.42 2.08 -12.04
N TYR A 58 6.11 2.04 -11.86
CA TYR A 58 5.47 1.09 -10.96
C TYR A 58 4.21 0.49 -11.61
N PRO A 59 4.08 -0.85 -11.69
CA PRO A 59 2.86 -1.51 -12.13
C PRO A 59 1.86 -1.58 -10.97
N VAL A 60 0.61 -1.22 -11.23
CA VAL A 60 -0.53 -1.48 -10.34
C VAL A 60 -1.43 -2.49 -11.01
N THR A 61 -1.88 -3.50 -10.28
CA THR A 61 -2.76 -4.56 -10.77
C THR A 61 -4.00 -4.70 -9.88
N GLY A 62 -5.01 -5.44 -10.35
CA GLY A 62 -6.21 -5.71 -9.57
C GLY A 62 -7.13 -4.50 -9.39
N LEU A 63 -7.02 -3.50 -10.25
CA LEU A 63 -7.94 -2.37 -10.28
C LEU A 63 -9.27 -2.80 -10.91
N ARG A 64 -10.37 -2.31 -10.34
CA ARG A 64 -11.71 -2.50 -10.90
C ARG A 64 -11.88 -1.72 -12.20
N ASN A 65 -12.92 -2.05 -12.96
CA ASN A 65 -13.32 -1.19 -14.08
C ASN A 65 -13.82 0.16 -13.53
N GLY A 66 -13.39 1.24 -14.16
CA GLY A 66 -13.83 2.58 -13.78
C GLY A 66 -12.71 3.60 -13.70
N HIS A 67 -13.05 4.75 -13.14
CA HIS A 67 -12.09 5.82 -12.87
C HIS A 67 -11.43 5.59 -11.52
N HIS A 68 -10.10 5.69 -11.51
CA HIS A 68 -9.29 5.63 -10.30
C HIS A 68 -8.45 6.91 -10.17
N GLU A 69 -8.38 7.48 -8.98
CA GLU A 69 -7.42 8.54 -8.69
C GLU A 69 -6.09 7.92 -8.27
N VAL A 70 -5.02 8.32 -8.93
CA VAL A 70 -3.65 7.96 -8.56
C VAL A 70 -2.99 9.18 -7.95
N ALA A 71 -2.52 9.06 -6.74
CA ALA A 71 -1.76 10.09 -6.03
C ALA A 71 -0.33 9.60 -5.76
N VAL A 72 0.64 10.52 -5.81
CA VAL A 72 2.02 10.26 -5.39
C VAL A 72 2.48 11.37 -4.47
N THR A 73 3.14 11.02 -3.36
CA THR A 73 3.70 11.97 -2.40
C THR A 73 5.18 11.68 -2.17
N LEU A 74 5.99 12.72 -2.07
CA LEU A 74 7.40 12.58 -1.70
C LEU A 74 7.53 12.45 -0.19
N SER A 75 8.13 11.36 0.27
CA SER A 75 8.38 11.07 1.67
C SER A 75 9.87 10.95 1.97
N ALA A 76 10.27 11.40 3.15
CA ALA A 76 11.62 11.26 3.65
C ALA A 76 11.88 9.83 4.14
N ASN A 77 13.14 9.49 4.42
CA ASN A 77 13.53 8.17 4.91
C ASN A 77 12.87 7.77 6.26
N ASP A 78 12.32 8.73 6.99
CA ASP A 78 11.57 8.55 8.24
C ASP A 78 10.06 8.64 8.02
N HIS A 79 9.60 8.44 6.79
CA HIS A 79 8.21 8.46 6.32
C HIS A 79 7.43 9.77 6.53
N ARG A 80 8.11 10.85 6.94
CA ARG A 80 7.48 12.18 6.96
C ARG A 80 7.44 12.76 5.56
N ASN A 81 6.28 13.27 5.16
CA ASN A 81 6.13 13.89 3.85
C ASN A 81 7.03 15.12 3.69
N TYR A 82 7.69 15.24 2.56
CA TYR A 82 8.29 16.49 2.16
C TYR A 82 7.21 17.52 1.87
N GLY A 83 7.38 18.72 2.42
CA GLY A 83 6.41 19.79 2.30
C GLY A 83 7.01 21.09 1.79
N LEU A 84 6.17 21.90 1.15
CA LEU A 84 6.47 23.26 0.77
C LEU A 84 5.32 24.16 1.23
N HIS A 85 5.64 25.19 2.02
CA HIS A 85 4.65 26.12 2.60
C HIS A 85 3.54 25.45 3.44
N GLY A 86 3.82 24.28 4.04
CA GLY A 86 2.85 23.53 4.85
C GLY A 86 2.02 22.50 4.08
N GLU A 87 2.19 22.42 2.76
CA GLU A 87 1.51 21.43 1.90
C GLU A 87 2.50 20.32 1.54
N ALA A 88 2.04 19.06 1.50
CA ALA A 88 2.84 17.94 1.05
C ALA A 88 3.20 18.09 -0.44
N ILE A 89 4.43 17.72 -0.81
CA ILE A 89 4.84 17.71 -2.21
C ILE A 89 4.33 16.43 -2.84
N GLY A 90 3.28 16.55 -3.64
CA GLY A 90 2.64 15.44 -4.32
C GLY A 90 2.14 15.82 -5.71
N ALA A 91 1.58 14.85 -6.41
CA ALA A 91 0.89 15.00 -7.68
C ALA A 91 -0.23 13.97 -7.77
N THR A 92 -1.30 14.29 -8.49
CA THR A 92 -2.41 13.39 -8.74
C THR A 92 -2.70 13.29 -10.25
N THR A 93 -3.23 12.15 -10.66
CA THR A 93 -3.80 11.95 -11.99
C THR A 93 -4.99 11.00 -11.90
N THR A 94 -5.86 11.01 -12.91
CA THR A 94 -6.97 10.07 -12.98
C THR A 94 -6.76 9.13 -14.17
N ILE A 95 -7.08 7.86 -13.97
CA ILE A 95 -6.99 6.84 -15.02
C ILE A 95 -8.34 6.12 -15.15
N MET A 96 -8.72 5.79 -16.40
CA MET A 96 -9.83 4.88 -16.68
C MET A 96 -9.27 3.49 -16.89
N VAL A 97 -9.64 2.56 -16.02
CA VAL A 97 -9.27 1.15 -16.11
C VAL A 97 -10.39 0.35 -16.79
N THR A 98 -10.01 -0.53 -17.68
CA THR A 98 -10.88 -1.52 -18.35
C THR A 98 -10.22 -2.89 -18.31
N GLY A 99 -11.00 -3.96 -18.39
CA GLY A 99 -10.50 -5.33 -18.32
C GLY A 99 -10.18 -5.80 -16.89
N GLY A 100 -10.47 -4.97 -15.87
CA GLY A 100 -10.50 -5.39 -14.48
C GLY A 100 -11.79 -6.15 -14.18
N ASP A 101 -11.75 -7.03 -13.18
CA ASP A 101 -12.97 -7.67 -12.70
C ASP A 101 -13.80 -6.68 -11.89
N ASP A 102 -15.07 -6.52 -12.25
CA ASP A 102 -16.02 -5.68 -11.49
C ASP A 102 -16.31 -6.23 -10.09
N LEU A 103 -16.01 -7.50 -9.88
CA LEU A 103 -16.16 -8.21 -8.62
C LEU A 103 -15.08 -9.30 -8.52
N VAL A 104 -13.88 -8.95 -8.07
CA VAL A 104 -12.97 -9.98 -7.57
C VAL A 104 -13.57 -10.47 -6.24
N THR A 105 -14.30 -11.58 -6.32
CA THR A 105 -14.69 -12.30 -5.10
C THR A 105 -13.42 -12.95 -4.58
N PRO A 106 -12.91 -12.58 -3.42
CA PRO A 106 -11.73 -13.24 -2.88
C PRO A 106 -12.06 -14.70 -2.62
N ASP A 107 -11.11 -15.60 -2.92
CA ASP A 107 -11.22 -17.01 -2.56
C ASP A 107 -11.26 -17.18 -1.05
N LEU A 108 -10.51 -16.35 -0.35
CA LEU A 108 -10.41 -16.33 1.10
C LEU A 108 -10.55 -14.90 1.65
N SER A 109 -11.34 -14.76 2.73
CA SER A 109 -11.52 -13.50 3.45
C SER A 109 -11.24 -13.67 4.93
N PHE A 110 -10.44 -12.77 5.49
CA PHE A 110 -10.05 -12.78 6.89
C PHE A 110 -10.36 -11.44 7.55
N LEU A 111 -10.61 -11.46 8.86
CA LEU A 111 -10.83 -10.27 9.67
C LEU A 111 -9.84 -10.25 10.83
N VAL A 112 -9.21 -9.11 11.05
CA VAL A 112 -8.34 -8.83 12.19
C VAL A 112 -8.89 -7.60 12.89
N GLU A 113 -9.03 -7.66 14.21
CA GLU A 113 -9.44 -6.55 15.04
C GLU A 113 -8.27 -6.10 15.91
N VAL A 114 -7.97 -4.82 15.91
CA VAL A 114 -7.02 -4.17 16.79
C VAL A 114 -7.80 -3.25 17.73
N ALA A 115 -7.63 -3.43 19.01
CA ALA A 115 -8.23 -2.60 20.04
C ALA A 115 -7.27 -2.46 21.23
N ASP A 116 -7.26 -1.27 21.86
CA ASP A 116 -6.40 -0.97 23.01
C ASP A 116 -4.90 -1.27 22.74
N GLY A 117 -4.42 -1.03 21.49
CA GLY A 117 -3.04 -1.25 21.06
C GLY A 117 -2.61 -2.71 20.95
N THR A 118 -3.56 -3.64 20.83
CA THR A 118 -3.30 -5.08 20.69
C THR A 118 -4.24 -5.73 19.67
N VAL A 119 -3.81 -6.86 19.10
CA VAL A 119 -4.69 -7.70 18.27
C VAL A 119 -5.62 -8.51 19.15
N VAL A 120 -6.92 -8.34 18.97
CA VAL A 120 -7.93 -9.08 19.72
C VAL A 120 -7.83 -10.58 19.41
N GLY A 121 -7.61 -11.39 20.43
CA GLY A 121 -7.40 -12.84 20.26
C GLY A 121 -5.97 -13.26 19.91
N GLY A 122 -5.03 -12.30 19.83
CA GLY A 122 -3.64 -12.53 19.46
C GLY A 122 -3.40 -12.46 17.93
N VAL A 123 -2.14 -12.43 17.52
CA VAL A 123 -1.75 -12.33 16.12
C VAL A 123 -2.09 -13.62 15.36
N PRO A 124 -3.06 -13.63 14.43
CA PRO A 124 -3.41 -14.82 13.67
C PRO A 124 -2.38 -15.11 12.57
N ARG A 125 -2.29 -16.41 12.21
CA ARG A 125 -1.62 -16.84 10.97
C ARG A 125 -2.68 -17.37 10.02
N PHE A 126 -2.76 -16.79 8.83
CA PHE A 126 -3.64 -17.21 7.75
C PHE A 126 -2.86 -18.09 6.78
N GLU A 127 -3.42 -19.23 6.42
CA GLU A 127 -2.83 -20.17 5.47
C GLU A 127 -3.58 -20.08 4.15
N VAL A 128 -2.87 -19.86 3.07
CA VAL A 128 -3.42 -19.69 1.71
C VAL A 128 -2.53 -20.42 0.70
N SER A 129 -3.08 -20.76 -0.46
CA SER A 129 -2.32 -21.37 -1.55
C SER A 129 -1.81 -20.33 -2.54
N VAL A 130 -0.72 -20.68 -3.23
CA VAL A 130 -0.24 -19.85 -4.35
C VAL A 130 -1.35 -19.73 -5.40
N GLY A 131 -1.66 -18.49 -5.78
CA GLY A 131 -2.71 -18.14 -6.74
C GLY A 131 -4.05 -17.77 -6.10
N ASP A 132 -4.24 -17.97 -4.78
CA ASP A 132 -5.46 -17.55 -4.11
C ASP A 132 -5.60 -16.03 -4.13
N LEU A 133 -6.80 -15.53 -4.39
CA LEU A 133 -7.22 -14.15 -4.21
C LEU A 133 -7.65 -13.98 -2.74
N VAL A 134 -6.92 -13.18 -2.00
CA VAL A 134 -7.07 -13.05 -0.55
C VAL A 134 -7.50 -11.64 -0.20
N ARG A 135 -8.50 -11.52 0.67
CA ARG A 135 -8.87 -10.27 1.32
C ARG A 135 -8.61 -10.36 2.80
N VAL A 136 -7.83 -9.43 3.34
CA VAL A 136 -7.70 -9.24 4.78
C VAL A 136 -8.26 -7.86 5.15
N THR A 137 -9.26 -7.85 6.04
CA THR A 137 -9.81 -6.61 6.59
C THR A 137 -9.25 -6.42 7.99
N VAL A 138 -8.63 -5.28 8.25
CA VAL A 138 -8.14 -4.90 9.57
C VAL A 138 -8.95 -3.72 10.07
N THR A 139 -9.55 -3.87 11.25
CA THR A 139 -10.19 -2.77 11.99
C THR A 139 -9.28 -2.30 13.11
N SER A 140 -9.27 -1.00 13.42
CA SER A 140 -8.46 -0.43 14.50
C SER A 140 -9.20 0.71 15.17
N ASP A 141 -9.01 0.87 16.45
CA ASP A 141 -9.50 1.99 17.25
C ASP A 141 -8.57 3.23 17.16
N VAL A 142 -7.42 3.08 16.51
CA VAL A 142 -6.45 4.17 16.28
C VAL A 142 -6.10 4.27 14.80
N GLY A 143 -5.68 5.47 14.37
CA GLY A 143 -5.19 5.70 13.01
C GLY A 143 -3.75 5.21 12.85
N ASP A 144 -3.50 4.39 11.81
CA ASP A 144 -2.18 3.87 11.46
C ASP A 144 -2.15 3.39 10.00
N GLU A 145 -1.07 2.77 9.58
CA GLU A 145 -0.89 2.10 8.29
C GLU A 145 -0.70 0.60 8.53
N VAL A 146 -1.50 -0.23 7.88
CA VAL A 146 -1.27 -1.68 7.83
C VAL A 146 -0.32 -1.97 6.68
N HIS A 147 0.87 -2.46 6.96
CA HIS A 147 1.89 -2.79 5.97
C HIS A 147 2.11 -4.31 5.92
N LEU A 148 1.79 -4.94 4.78
CA LEU A 148 2.13 -6.34 4.48
C LEU A 148 3.46 -6.39 3.73
N HIS A 149 4.50 -6.88 4.41
CA HIS A 149 5.85 -6.98 3.86
C HIS A 149 5.93 -7.92 2.64
N VAL A 150 6.90 -7.68 1.76
CA VAL A 150 7.17 -8.41 0.51
C VAL A 150 6.14 -8.13 -0.60
N TYR A 151 4.84 -8.13 -0.27
CA TYR A 151 3.80 -7.66 -1.20
C TYR A 151 3.76 -6.14 -1.31
N ASP A 152 4.44 -5.44 -0.40
CA ASP A 152 4.56 -3.97 -0.33
C ASP A 152 3.19 -3.27 -0.34
N LEU A 153 2.20 -3.92 0.29
CA LEU A 153 0.85 -3.39 0.43
C LEU A 153 0.76 -2.56 1.70
N VAL A 154 0.42 -1.30 1.54
CA VAL A 154 0.19 -0.37 2.65
C VAL A 154 -1.21 0.21 2.54
N VAL A 155 -2.02 0.04 3.57
CA VAL A 155 -3.40 0.54 3.62
C VAL A 155 -3.64 1.28 4.93
N MET A 156 -4.17 2.49 4.82
CA MET A 156 -4.55 3.29 5.99
C MET A 156 -5.70 2.64 6.74
N VAL A 157 -5.64 2.70 8.07
CA VAL A 157 -6.70 2.28 8.96
C VAL A 157 -6.98 3.37 9.99
N ASP A 158 -8.24 3.58 10.34
CA ASP A 158 -8.65 4.41 11.48
C ASP A 158 -9.95 3.86 12.09
N ALA A 159 -10.39 4.48 13.20
CA ALA A 159 -11.57 4.03 13.94
C ALA A 159 -12.87 4.05 13.12
N SER A 160 -12.91 4.75 11.99
CA SER A 160 -14.06 4.85 11.09
C SER A 160 -13.90 4.10 9.78
N THR A 161 -12.65 3.79 9.39
CA THR A 161 -12.30 3.24 8.08
C THR A 161 -11.39 2.02 8.24
N PRO A 162 -11.90 0.81 8.03
CA PRO A 162 -11.08 -0.40 8.01
C PRO A 162 -10.05 -0.37 6.89
N ALA A 163 -8.86 -0.92 7.13
CA ALA A 163 -7.94 -1.26 6.07
C ALA A 163 -8.40 -2.55 5.37
N VAL A 164 -8.51 -2.51 4.06
CA VAL A 164 -8.83 -3.70 3.24
C VAL A 164 -7.65 -3.98 2.32
N LEU A 165 -6.96 -5.09 2.57
CA LEU A 165 -5.85 -5.57 1.76
C LEU A 165 -6.38 -6.66 0.84
N ASP A 166 -6.38 -6.39 -0.45
CA ASP A 166 -6.71 -7.35 -1.50
C ASP A 166 -5.43 -7.73 -2.24
N LEU A 167 -5.11 -9.01 -2.33
CA LEU A 167 -3.91 -9.50 -3.00
C LEU A 167 -4.12 -10.87 -3.64
N GLU A 168 -3.33 -11.15 -4.68
CA GLU A 168 -3.10 -12.50 -5.15
C GLU A 168 -1.85 -13.05 -4.45
N ALA A 169 -1.96 -14.22 -3.84
CA ALA A 169 -0.88 -14.87 -3.11
C ALA A 169 0.14 -15.50 -4.09
N THR A 170 1.07 -14.72 -4.64
CA THR A 170 1.96 -15.16 -5.73
C THR A 170 3.31 -15.69 -5.26
N VAL A 171 3.74 -15.38 -4.04
CA VAL A 171 5.07 -15.69 -3.51
C VAL A 171 4.96 -16.67 -2.36
N PRO A 172 5.51 -17.90 -2.44
CA PRO A 172 5.53 -18.83 -1.30
C PRO A 172 6.38 -18.30 -0.15
N GLY A 173 5.90 -18.47 1.10
CA GLY A 173 6.63 -18.03 2.28
C GLY A 173 5.72 -17.62 3.43
N VAL A 174 6.32 -17.06 4.49
CA VAL A 174 5.59 -16.46 5.62
C VAL A 174 5.86 -14.96 5.61
N PHE A 175 4.81 -14.20 5.55
CA PHE A 175 4.85 -12.74 5.45
C PHE A 175 4.15 -12.11 6.63
N GLU A 176 4.76 -11.08 7.19
CA GLU A 176 4.23 -10.36 8.34
C GLU A 176 3.53 -9.09 7.87
N ALA A 177 2.39 -8.81 8.48
CA ALA A 177 1.76 -7.50 8.40
C ALA A 177 1.84 -6.81 9.76
N GLU A 178 2.13 -5.52 9.75
CA GLU A 178 2.28 -4.71 10.96
C GLU A 178 1.49 -3.40 10.88
N LEU A 179 1.16 -2.85 12.03
CA LEU A 179 0.83 -1.44 12.15
C LEU A 179 2.14 -0.66 12.18
N HIS A 180 2.37 0.14 11.15
CA HIS A 180 3.67 0.72 10.86
C HIS A 180 4.16 1.71 11.92
N HIS A 181 3.31 2.63 12.36
CA HIS A 181 3.65 3.62 13.38
C HIS A 181 3.66 3.02 14.79
N ALA A 182 2.73 2.12 15.09
CA ALA A 182 2.66 1.43 16.37
C ALA A 182 3.74 0.34 16.51
N GLY A 183 4.29 -0.15 15.40
CA GLY A 183 5.44 -1.06 15.36
C GLY A 183 5.15 -2.45 15.92
N PHE A 184 3.94 -2.98 15.74
CA PHE A 184 3.61 -4.35 16.12
C PHE A 184 2.87 -5.11 15.03
N ARG A 185 3.11 -6.41 15.00
CA ARG A 185 2.51 -7.34 14.04
C ARG A 185 1.01 -7.50 14.27
N VAL A 186 0.23 -7.47 13.20
CA VAL A 186 -1.23 -7.66 13.22
C VAL A 186 -1.68 -9.01 12.69
N PHE A 187 -0.97 -9.57 11.70
CA PHE A 187 -1.19 -10.95 11.24
C PHE A 187 0.04 -11.50 10.53
N GLU A 188 0.05 -12.82 10.28
CA GLU A 188 0.98 -13.48 9.39
C GLU A 188 0.22 -14.16 8.25
N LEU A 189 0.76 -14.09 7.02
CA LEU A 189 0.25 -14.80 5.86
C LEU A 189 1.22 -15.90 5.48
N LEU A 190 0.82 -17.16 5.59
CA LEU A 190 1.56 -18.33 5.11
C LEU A 190 1.03 -18.70 3.73
N VAL A 191 1.86 -18.52 2.71
CA VAL A 191 1.57 -18.91 1.32
C VAL A 191 2.30 -20.21 1.00
N SER A 192 1.59 -21.26 0.55
CA SER A 192 2.14 -22.60 0.29
C SER A 192 1.67 -23.21 -1.05
#